data_932908ae682d41d9304bdc672286451b
#
_entry.id   932908ae682d41d9304bdc672286451b
#
_cell.length_a   1.000
_cell.length_b   1.000
_cell.length_c   1.000
_cell.angle_alpha   90.00
_cell.angle_beta   90.00
_cell.angle_gamma   90.00
#
_symmetry.space_group_name_H-M   'P 1'
#
loop_
_entity.id
_entity.type
_entity.pdbx_description
1 polymer ?
#
loop_
_entity_poly.entity_id
_entity_poly.type
_entity_poly.pdbx_seq_one_letter_code
_entity_poly.pdbx_strand_id
1 'polypeptide(L)'
;MRQAFKPWIIYLHNHIRLLTNVLIVGSGAREHSLGWKLSQSEHVDDIFYAPGNGGTKNNVPINVEQIEELADFASKNDCFTVVGPEIPLALGIVDTFMEKNLKIFGPTQNAAKLESSKIWAKEFMKRNSIPTADFEI
;
A
#
# COMPACT_ATOMS: atom_id res chain seq x y z
N MET A 1 -7.97 -24.71 50.66
CA MET A 1 -8.70 -24.48 49.40
C MET A 1 -7.68 -24.09 48.31
N ARG A 2 -7.39 -25.02 47.40
CA ARG A 2 -6.51 -24.73 46.26
C ARG A 2 -7.39 -24.27 45.08
N GLN A 3 -7.25 -23.00 44.69
CA GLN A 3 -7.89 -22.52 43.48
C GLN A 3 -7.25 -23.21 42.25
N ALA A 4 -8.07 -23.96 41.53
CA ALA A 4 -7.65 -24.58 40.27
C ALA A 4 -7.43 -23.49 39.22
N PHE A 5 -6.17 -23.32 38.80
CA PHE A 5 -5.80 -22.53 37.63
C PHE A 5 -6.50 -23.13 36.39
N LYS A 6 -7.35 -22.37 35.73
CA LYS A 6 -8.05 -22.82 34.53
C LYS A 6 -7.12 -22.73 33.32
N PRO A 7 -6.68 -23.86 32.74
CA PRO A 7 -5.63 -23.86 31.69
C PRO A 7 -6.08 -23.26 30.33
N TRP A 8 -7.34 -22.90 30.18
CA TRP A 8 -7.88 -22.37 28.93
C TRP A 8 -7.64 -20.84 28.73
N ILE A 9 -7.20 -20.10 29.77
CA ILE A 9 -6.77 -18.71 29.61
C ILE A 9 -5.47 -18.60 28.79
N ILE A 10 -4.61 -19.62 28.83
CA ILE A 10 -3.36 -19.66 28.06
C ILE A 10 -3.64 -19.97 26.58
N TYR A 11 -4.71 -20.70 26.27
CA TYR A 11 -5.09 -21.03 24.89
C TYR A 11 -5.63 -19.82 24.10
N LEU A 12 -6.23 -18.84 24.77
CA LEU A 12 -6.72 -17.61 24.12
C LEU A 12 -5.58 -16.65 23.72
N HIS A 13 -4.41 -16.72 24.34
CA HIS A 13 -3.27 -15.86 24.00
C HIS A 13 -2.53 -16.26 22.72
N ASN A 14 -2.66 -17.51 22.27
CA ASN A 14 -1.94 -18.01 21.08
C ASN A 14 -2.74 -17.95 19.78
N HIS A 15 -3.96 -17.39 19.77
CA HIS A 15 -4.83 -17.31 18.60
C HIS A 15 -5.42 -15.93 18.35
N ILE A 16 -4.84 -14.87 18.92
CA ILE A 16 -5.15 -13.52 18.42
C ILE A 16 -4.41 -13.40 17.09
N ARG A 17 -5.07 -13.81 16.01
CA ARG A 17 -4.65 -13.41 14.66
C ARG A 17 -4.78 -11.90 14.62
N LEU A 18 -3.66 -11.21 14.55
CA LEU A 18 -3.64 -9.79 14.25
C LEU A 18 -4.05 -9.67 12.77
N LEU A 19 -5.34 -9.47 12.54
CA LEU A 19 -5.85 -9.15 11.21
C LEU A 19 -5.39 -7.75 10.84
N THR A 20 -5.11 -7.56 9.56
CA THR A 20 -4.58 -6.29 9.05
C THR A 20 -5.59 -5.65 8.12
N ASN A 21 -5.96 -4.41 8.37
CA ASN A 21 -6.69 -3.60 7.41
C ASN A 21 -5.77 -3.22 6.26
N VAL A 22 -6.29 -3.19 5.05
CA VAL A 22 -5.54 -2.81 3.86
C VAL A 22 -6.18 -1.61 3.18
N LEU A 23 -5.39 -0.58 2.92
CA LEU A 23 -5.77 0.53 2.06
C LEU A 23 -5.14 0.35 0.68
N ILE A 24 -5.94 0.23 -0.36
CA ILE A 24 -5.47 0.20 -1.75
C ILE A 24 -5.70 1.56 -2.37
N VAL A 25 -4.60 2.22 -2.73
CA VAL A 25 -4.64 3.53 -3.39
C VAL A 25 -4.76 3.33 -4.89
N GLY A 26 -5.85 3.84 -5.48
CA GLY A 26 -6.15 3.78 -6.90
C GLY A 26 -7.58 3.33 -7.21
N SER A 27 -7.93 3.31 -8.51
CA SER A 27 -9.30 3.05 -8.99
C SER A 27 -9.37 2.11 -10.20
N GLY A 28 -8.23 1.60 -10.67
CA GLY A 28 -8.15 0.78 -11.87
C GLY A 28 -8.46 -0.70 -11.65
N ALA A 29 -8.39 -1.47 -12.73
CA ALA A 29 -8.57 -2.92 -12.70
C ALA A 29 -7.43 -3.62 -11.95
N ARG A 30 -6.23 -3.07 -11.96
CA ARG A 30 -5.07 -3.55 -11.20
C ARG A 30 -5.37 -3.50 -9.70
N GLU A 31 -5.83 -2.39 -9.19
CA GLU A 31 -6.18 -2.19 -7.78
C GLU A 31 -7.34 -3.08 -7.36
N HIS A 32 -8.35 -3.23 -8.22
CA HIS A 32 -9.46 -4.16 -7.97
C HIS A 32 -8.96 -5.61 -7.87
N SER A 33 -8.08 -6.04 -8.78
CA SER A 33 -7.50 -7.39 -8.78
C SER A 33 -6.63 -7.66 -7.56
N LEU A 34 -5.83 -6.67 -7.12
CA LEU A 34 -5.04 -6.75 -5.90
C LEU A 34 -5.93 -6.96 -4.68
N GLY A 35 -6.98 -6.16 -4.52
CA GLY A 35 -7.90 -6.29 -3.40
C GLY A 35 -8.70 -7.59 -3.44
N TRP A 36 -9.15 -8.03 -4.62
CA TRP A 36 -9.78 -9.34 -4.77
C TRP A 36 -8.86 -10.47 -4.30
N LYS A 37 -7.56 -10.41 -4.64
CA LYS A 37 -6.61 -11.42 -4.18
C LYS A 37 -6.32 -11.32 -2.69
N LEU A 38 -6.15 -10.12 -2.15
CA LEU A 38 -5.91 -9.88 -0.73
C LEU A 38 -7.10 -10.31 0.13
N SER A 39 -8.33 -10.15 -0.35
CA SER A 39 -9.55 -10.58 0.37
C SER A 39 -9.64 -12.10 0.61
N GLN A 40 -8.82 -12.90 -0.06
CA GLN A 40 -8.74 -14.34 0.13
C GLN A 40 -7.74 -14.74 1.23
N SER A 41 -7.03 -13.77 1.80
CA SER A 41 -6.04 -14.01 2.86
C SER A 41 -6.72 -14.05 4.23
N GLU A 42 -6.40 -15.06 5.02
CA GLU A 42 -6.84 -15.16 6.41
C GLU A 42 -6.17 -14.15 7.37
N HIS A 43 -5.23 -13.33 6.85
CA HIS A 43 -4.53 -12.28 7.59
C HIS A 43 -5.09 -10.89 7.33
N VAL A 44 -6.03 -10.76 6.39
CA VAL A 44 -6.66 -9.49 6.03
C VAL A 44 -8.05 -9.40 6.63
N ASP A 45 -8.34 -8.27 7.27
CA ASP A 45 -9.66 -7.94 7.81
C ASP A 45 -10.44 -7.14 6.77
N ASP A 46 -10.41 -5.83 6.85
CA ASP A 46 -11.08 -4.95 5.90
C ASP A 46 -10.14 -4.47 4.79
N ILE A 47 -10.70 -4.32 3.58
CA ILE A 47 -10.02 -3.70 2.44
C ILE A 47 -10.77 -2.43 2.07
N PHE A 48 -10.05 -1.32 2.08
CA PHE A 48 -10.49 0.00 1.65
C PHE A 48 -9.84 0.36 0.32
N TYR A 49 -10.55 1.12 -0.52
CA TYR A 49 -10.02 1.61 -1.80
C TYR A 49 -10.15 3.13 -1.87
N ALA A 50 -9.10 3.83 -2.24
CA ALA A 50 -9.07 5.28 -2.37
C ALA A 50 -8.60 5.70 -3.77
N PRO A 51 -9.48 6.24 -4.63
CA PRO A 51 -10.93 6.41 -4.42
C PRO A 51 -11.75 5.15 -4.71
N GLY A 52 -11.18 4.07 -5.28
CA GLY A 52 -11.89 2.90 -5.71
C GLY A 52 -12.73 3.10 -6.98
N ASN A 53 -13.60 2.14 -7.31
CA ASN A 53 -14.45 2.18 -8.50
C ASN A 53 -15.80 1.48 -8.26
N GLY A 54 -16.64 1.39 -9.28
CA GLY A 54 -17.98 0.79 -9.16
C GLY A 54 -18.01 -0.73 -8.87
N GLY A 55 -16.88 -1.43 -8.99
CA GLY A 55 -16.75 -2.85 -8.66
C GLY A 55 -16.10 -3.11 -7.31
N THR A 56 -15.55 -2.08 -6.66
CA THR A 56 -14.90 -2.20 -5.35
C THR A 56 -15.85 -1.84 -4.20
N LYS A 57 -15.58 -2.39 -3.01
CA LYS A 57 -16.33 -2.11 -1.79
C LYS A 57 -15.49 -1.26 -0.84
N ASN A 58 -16.13 -0.66 0.19
CA ASN A 58 -15.46 0.21 1.16
C ASN A 58 -14.65 1.32 0.48
N ASN A 59 -15.24 1.95 -0.54
CA ASN A 59 -14.60 3.06 -1.24
C ASN A 59 -14.53 4.30 -0.35
N VAL A 60 -13.36 4.92 -0.31
CA VAL A 60 -13.07 6.12 0.48
C VAL A 60 -12.89 7.29 -0.49
N PRO A 61 -13.65 8.39 -0.36
CA PRO A 61 -13.62 9.48 -1.34
C PRO A 61 -12.39 10.38 -1.17
N ILE A 62 -11.20 9.78 -1.20
CA ILE A 62 -9.91 10.46 -1.15
C ILE A 62 -9.22 10.21 -2.50
N ASN A 63 -8.81 11.30 -3.17
CA ASN A 63 -8.08 11.21 -4.43
C ASN A 63 -6.64 10.70 -4.20
N VAL A 64 -6.07 10.03 -5.20
CA VAL A 64 -4.71 9.49 -5.16
C VAL A 64 -3.61 10.54 -4.95
N GLU A 65 -3.89 11.81 -5.26
CA GLU A 65 -2.98 12.94 -5.07
C GLU A 65 -3.05 13.57 -3.67
N GLN A 66 -4.07 13.23 -2.88
CA GLN A 66 -4.27 13.76 -1.53
C GLN A 66 -3.48 12.95 -0.50
N ILE A 67 -2.13 13.06 -0.56
CA ILE A 67 -1.21 12.21 0.17
C ILE A 67 -1.42 12.29 1.69
N GLU A 68 -1.65 13.50 2.23
CA GLU A 68 -1.83 13.71 3.67
C GLU A 68 -3.13 13.06 4.17
N GLU A 69 -4.23 13.22 3.43
CA GLU A 69 -5.52 12.62 3.78
C GLU A 69 -5.48 11.08 3.69
N LEU A 70 -4.72 10.53 2.71
CA LEU A 70 -4.47 9.09 2.62
C LEU A 70 -3.68 8.59 3.83
N ALA A 71 -2.65 9.32 4.25
CA ALA A 71 -1.85 8.98 5.42
C ALA A 71 -2.68 9.05 6.72
N ASP A 72 -3.51 10.09 6.88
CA ASP A 72 -4.38 10.25 8.04
C ASP A 72 -5.42 9.12 8.10
N PHE A 73 -6.01 8.75 6.96
CA PHE A 73 -6.94 7.62 6.87
C PHE A 73 -6.24 6.30 7.26
N ALA A 74 -5.05 6.04 6.70
CA ALA A 74 -4.28 4.83 6.99
C ALA A 74 -3.89 4.73 8.47
N SER A 75 -3.48 5.85 9.07
CA SER A 75 -3.16 5.94 10.50
C SER A 75 -4.37 5.65 11.38
N LYS A 76 -5.51 6.28 11.08
CA LYS A 76 -6.75 6.13 11.88
C LYS A 76 -7.30 4.70 11.86
N ASN A 77 -7.10 3.98 10.76
CA ASN A 77 -7.65 2.63 10.57
C ASN A 77 -6.57 1.52 10.69
N ASP A 78 -5.34 1.85 11.14
CA ASP A 78 -4.18 0.95 11.22
C ASP A 78 -3.98 0.12 9.93
N CYS A 79 -3.99 0.78 8.79
CA CYS A 79 -3.91 0.12 7.50
C CYS A 79 -2.46 -0.20 7.09
N PHE A 80 -2.28 -1.35 6.46
CA PHE A 80 -1.18 -1.57 5.52
C PHE A 80 -1.57 -1.01 4.16
N THR A 81 -0.81 -0.08 3.62
CA THR A 81 -1.16 0.61 2.37
C THR A 81 -0.45 0.01 1.16
N VAL A 82 -1.19 -0.21 0.07
CA VAL A 82 -0.67 -0.68 -1.23
C VAL A 82 -0.99 0.36 -2.29
N VAL A 83 0.04 0.82 -3.01
CA VAL A 83 -0.11 1.86 -4.03
C VAL A 83 -0.13 1.22 -5.42
N GLY A 84 -1.21 1.44 -6.18
CA GLY A 84 -1.36 0.93 -7.52
C GLY A 84 -0.81 1.84 -8.62
N PRO A 85 -1.26 3.12 -8.72
CA PRO A 85 -0.85 4.01 -9.79
C PRO A 85 0.49 4.71 -9.51
N GLU A 86 1.13 5.20 -10.57
CA GLU A 86 2.41 5.88 -10.53
C GLU A 86 2.34 7.31 -9.96
N ILE A 87 1.21 8.00 -10.09
CA ILE A 87 1.06 9.41 -9.69
C ILE A 87 1.36 9.62 -8.19
N PRO A 88 0.73 8.94 -7.24
CA PRO A 88 1.03 9.13 -5.82
C PRO A 88 2.47 8.73 -5.46
N LEU A 89 3.06 7.77 -6.18
CA LEU A 89 4.47 7.39 -6.00
C LEU A 89 5.40 8.54 -6.42
N ALA A 90 5.12 9.16 -7.57
CA ALA A 90 5.87 10.32 -8.05
C ALA A 90 5.70 11.56 -7.15
N LEU A 91 4.57 11.67 -6.45
CA LEU A 91 4.29 12.71 -5.46
C LEU A 91 4.90 12.42 -4.08
N GLY A 92 5.50 11.23 -3.87
CA GLY A 92 6.23 10.90 -2.64
C GLY A 92 5.36 10.30 -1.52
N ILE A 93 4.26 9.62 -1.85
CA ILE A 93 3.39 8.98 -0.85
C ILE A 93 4.19 8.03 0.07
N VAL A 94 5.13 7.26 -0.48
CA VAL A 94 5.92 6.31 0.32
C VAL A 94 6.82 7.04 1.30
N ASP A 95 7.46 8.12 0.87
CA ASP A 95 8.35 8.92 1.71
C ASP A 95 7.55 9.57 2.86
N THR A 96 6.38 10.16 2.57
CA THR A 96 5.47 10.73 3.58
C THR A 96 5.00 9.67 4.60
N PHE A 97 4.62 8.47 4.14
CA PHE A 97 4.20 7.39 5.02
C PHE A 97 5.33 6.90 5.91
N MET A 98 6.55 6.78 5.37
CA MET A 98 7.74 6.39 6.13
C MET A 98 8.06 7.42 7.22
N GLU A 99 8.00 8.72 6.92
CA GLU A 99 8.19 9.80 7.90
C GLU A 99 7.17 9.74 9.04
N LYS A 100 5.94 9.32 8.74
CA LYS A 100 4.86 9.12 9.72
C LYS A 100 4.88 7.74 10.38
N ASN A 101 5.87 6.87 10.10
CA ASN A 101 5.95 5.48 10.56
C ASN A 101 4.71 4.64 10.21
N LEU A 102 4.08 4.89 9.06
CA LEU A 102 2.97 4.13 8.53
C LEU A 102 3.45 3.01 7.61
N LYS A 103 2.71 1.89 7.61
CA LYS A 103 3.04 0.72 6.79
C LYS A 103 2.58 0.95 5.35
N ILE A 104 3.52 0.88 4.40
CA ILE A 104 3.22 1.08 2.97
C ILE A 104 4.08 0.17 2.09
N PHE A 105 3.52 -0.29 0.98
CA PHE A 105 4.21 -0.99 -0.09
C PHE A 105 4.19 -0.16 -1.37
N GLY A 106 5.37 0.20 -1.83
CA GLY A 106 5.62 0.97 -3.05
C GLY A 106 7.07 1.46 -3.10
N PRO A 107 7.56 1.91 -4.27
CA PRO A 107 8.86 2.56 -4.39
C PRO A 107 8.83 3.98 -3.81
N THR A 108 9.95 4.43 -3.25
CA THR A 108 10.14 5.84 -2.87
C THR A 108 10.01 6.77 -4.07
N GLN A 109 9.78 8.05 -3.84
CA GLN A 109 9.68 9.07 -4.89
C GLN A 109 10.89 9.04 -5.84
N ASN A 110 12.09 8.87 -5.29
CA ASN A 110 13.30 8.80 -6.11
C ASN A 110 13.35 7.55 -6.99
N ALA A 111 12.92 6.40 -6.49
CA ALA A 111 12.85 5.16 -7.27
C ALA A 111 11.72 5.19 -8.31
N ALA A 112 10.61 5.85 -8.02
CA ALA A 112 9.48 6.02 -8.94
C ALA A 112 9.84 6.79 -10.21
N LYS A 113 10.94 7.55 -10.23
CA LYS A 113 11.47 8.23 -11.43
C LYS A 113 11.77 7.29 -12.58
N LEU A 114 12.08 6.02 -12.30
CA LEU A 114 12.30 5.00 -13.34
C LEU A 114 11.08 4.81 -14.25
N GLU A 115 9.87 5.02 -13.72
CA GLU A 115 8.63 4.90 -14.47
C GLU A 115 8.05 6.27 -14.83
N SER A 116 8.07 7.23 -13.90
CA SER A 116 7.44 8.53 -14.07
C SER A 116 8.19 9.50 -14.98
N SER A 117 9.51 9.27 -15.25
CA SER A 117 10.32 10.13 -16.11
C SER A 117 11.11 9.33 -17.13
N LYS A 118 10.67 9.37 -18.40
CA LYS A 118 11.38 8.69 -19.50
C LYS A 118 12.81 9.20 -19.67
N ILE A 119 13.03 10.51 -19.53
CA ILE A 119 14.37 11.12 -19.67
C ILE A 119 15.28 10.58 -18.57
N TRP A 120 14.84 10.66 -17.33
CA TRP A 120 15.62 10.18 -16.19
C TRP A 120 15.90 8.66 -16.29
N ALA A 121 14.90 7.86 -16.67
CA ALA A 121 15.05 6.42 -16.86
C ALA A 121 16.09 6.10 -17.95
N LYS A 122 16.06 6.80 -19.08
CA LYS A 122 17.03 6.63 -20.18
C LYS A 122 18.46 7.01 -19.77
N GLU A 123 18.63 8.13 -19.07
CA GLU A 123 19.92 8.53 -18.52
C GLU A 123 20.43 7.54 -17.46
N PHE A 124 19.54 7.03 -16.61
CA PHE A 124 19.88 6.01 -15.63
C PHE A 124 20.37 4.73 -16.32
N MET A 125 19.67 4.25 -17.33
CA MET A 125 20.04 3.07 -18.11
C MET A 125 21.40 3.26 -18.78
N LYS A 126 21.64 4.44 -19.39
CA LYS A 126 22.92 4.78 -20.03
C LYS A 126 24.07 4.76 -19.03
N ARG A 127 23.91 5.41 -17.86
CA ARG A 127 24.95 5.44 -16.81
C ARG A 127 25.30 4.07 -16.25
N ASN A 128 24.32 3.16 -16.21
CA ASN A 128 24.48 1.82 -15.64
C ASN A 128 24.69 0.73 -16.71
N SER A 129 24.94 1.10 -17.97
CA SER A 129 25.14 0.16 -19.08
C SER A 129 23.99 -0.84 -19.26
N ILE A 130 22.76 -0.42 -18.96
CA ILE A 130 21.56 -1.23 -19.18
C ILE A 130 21.14 -1.08 -20.65
N PRO A 131 20.97 -2.18 -21.40
CA PRO A 131 20.56 -2.13 -22.80
C PRO A 131 19.22 -1.40 -22.96
N THR A 132 19.18 -0.43 -23.88
CA THR A 132 17.97 0.31 -24.23
C THR A 132 18.08 0.81 -25.66
N ALA A 133 16.96 1.13 -26.31
CA ALA A 133 16.97 1.76 -27.62
C ALA A 133 17.65 3.14 -27.56
N ASP A 134 18.28 3.52 -28.66
CA ASP A 134 18.87 4.86 -28.80
C ASP A 134 17.83 5.95 -28.58
N PHE A 135 18.26 7.06 -28.02
CA PHE A 135 17.40 8.20 -27.69
C PHE A 135 18.17 9.52 -27.80
N GLU A 136 17.44 10.56 -28.14
CA GLU A 136 17.86 11.95 -28.08
C GLU A 136 16.97 12.69 -27.07
N ILE A 137 17.58 13.70 -26.39
CA ILE A 137 16.90 14.55 -25.40
C ILE A 137 16.69 15.93 -26.00
#